data_dc22d0bf19c37b1c20bd862a3e0a34c4
#
_entry.id   dc22d0bf19c37b1c20bd862a3e0a34c4
#
_cell.length_a   1.000
_cell.length_b   1.000
_cell.length_c   1.000
_cell.angle_alpha   90.00
_cell.angle_beta   90.00
_cell.angle_gamma   90.00
#
_symmetry.space_group_name_H-M   'P 1'
#
loop_
_entity.id
_entity.type
_entity.pdbx_description
1 polymer ?
#
loop_
_entity_poly.entity_id
_entity_poly.type
_entity_poly.pdbx_seq_one_letter_code
_entity_poly.pdbx_strand_id
1 'polypeptide(L)'
;MPPAYYKYGDDEVIKFYTKIVESNPESEIVLYNFEKLCGYKFSLGCIKDLVSRFPDQIVGVKDSSYNLFEDLKLENFSILPGSETKLLKGLELGCTGIITATCNVTAQLSRKVYDDFILGNKQTSNQKLCDVRSCFDAYNLISGLHTFYSKENKIYQNILPPLSLLNEKDEKNLMNNLKKLDFINKSSVAAWNETSKFLKQNF
;
A
#
# COMPACT_ATOMS: atom_id res chain seq x y z
N MET A 1 12.79 0.27 3.20
CA MET A 1 13.22 0.36 1.79
C MET A 1 14.74 0.49 1.77
N PRO A 2 15.46 -0.16 0.85
CA PRO A 2 16.89 0.04 0.67
C PRO A 2 17.22 1.52 0.35
N PRO A 3 18.45 1.98 0.61
CA PRO A 3 18.86 3.35 0.31
C PRO A 3 18.71 3.68 -1.18
N ALA A 4 18.27 4.90 -1.48
CA ALA A 4 18.25 5.41 -2.85
C ALA A 4 19.62 6.05 -3.22
N TYR A 5 19.79 6.42 -4.48
CA TYR A 5 20.89 7.18 -5.05
C TYR A 5 22.07 6.35 -5.56
N TYR A 6 22.63 5.43 -4.76
CA TYR A 6 23.77 4.60 -5.20
C TYR A 6 23.28 3.30 -5.85
N LYS A 7 24.08 2.78 -6.80
CA LYS A 7 23.87 1.43 -7.36
C LYS A 7 24.54 0.42 -6.46
N TYR A 8 23.86 -0.66 -6.17
CA TYR A 8 24.32 -1.77 -5.36
C TYR A 8 23.55 -3.05 -5.72
N GLY A 9 24.04 -4.20 -5.28
CA GLY A 9 23.42 -5.50 -5.48
C GLY A 9 22.91 -6.12 -4.19
N ASP A 10 22.56 -7.40 -4.27
CA ASP A 10 21.99 -8.17 -3.15
C ASP A 10 22.94 -8.21 -1.94
N ASP A 11 24.25 -8.39 -2.16
CA ASP A 11 25.23 -8.49 -1.08
C ASP A 11 25.29 -7.22 -0.23
N GLU A 12 25.25 -6.04 -0.86
CA GLU A 12 25.23 -4.77 -0.15
C GLU A 12 23.93 -4.55 0.59
N VAL A 13 22.80 -4.97 0.03
CA VAL A 13 21.49 -4.91 0.67
C VAL A 13 21.43 -5.83 1.89
N ILE A 14 21.97 -7.05 1.78
CA ILE A 14 22.07 -7.99 2.89
C ILE A 14 22.92 -7.38 4.02
N LYS A 15 24.10 -6.82 3.71
CA LYS A 15 24.95 -6.13 4.69
C LYS A 15 24.23 -4.95 5.35
N PHE A 16 23.46 -4.18 4.58
CA PHE A 16 22.69 -3.03 5.10
C PHE A 16 21.65 -3.48 6.13
N TYR A 17 20.83 -4.49 5.80
CA TYR A 17 19.81 -4.98 6.73
C TYR A 17 20.42 -5.74 7.92
N THR A 18 21.53 -6.45 7.72
CA THR A 18 22.29 -7.06 8.82
C THR A 18 22.65 -6.01 9.88
N LYS A 19 23.18 -4.86 9.47
CA LYS A 19 23.52 -3.77 10.40
C LYS A 19 22.32 -3.17 11.10
N ILE A 20 21.17 -3.09 10.43
CA ILE A 20 19.92 -2.59 11.06
C ILE A 20 19.47 -3.56 12.15
N VAL A 21 19.43 -4.86 11.86
CA VAL A 21 19.02 -5.89 12.82
C VAL A 21 19.99 -5.96 14.00
N GLU A 22 21.29 -5.95 13.75
CA GLU A 22 22.33 -5.94 14.82
C GLU A 22 22.20 -4.72 15.73
N SER A 23 21.78 -3.56 15.19
CA SER A 23 21.59 -2.33 15.96
C SER A 23 20.29 -2.31 16.75
N ASN A 24 19.29 -3.08 16.34
CA ASN A 24 17.99 -3.18 17.01
C ASN A 24 17.40 -4.60 16.86
N PRO A 25 17.91 -5.57 17.66
CA PRO A 25 17.55 -6.99 17.53
C PRO A 25 16.06 -7.30 17.82
N GLU A 26 15.38 -6.42 18.55
CA GLU A 26 13.95 -6.59 18.91
C GLU A 26 12.99 -6.06 17.82
N SER A 27 13.51 -5.50 16.72
CA SER A 27 12.67 -4.91 15.68
C SER A 27 12.09 -5.95 14.74
N GLU A 28 10.80 -5.85 14.44
CA GLU A 28 10.18 -6.53 13.32
C GLU A 28 10.22 -5.62 12.07
N ILE A 29 10.74 -6.16 10.96
CA ILE A 29 11.01 -5.41 9.74
C ILE A 29 10.17 -5.98 8.59
N VAL A 30 9.30 -5.17 8.02
CA VAL A 30 8.68 -5.42 6.71
C VAL A 30 9.52 -4.71 5.64
N LEU A 31 10.19 -5.47 4.79
CA LEU A 31 10.99 -4.95 3.69
C LEU A 31 10.09 -4.19 2.70
N TYR A 32 10.62 -3.15 2.04
CA TYR A 32 9.86 -2.44 1.02
C TYR A 32 10.55 -2.55 -0.34
N ASN A 33 9.97 -3.36 -1.22
CA ASN A 33 10.41 -3.56 -2.59
C ASN A 33 9.73 -2.57 -3.53
N PHE A 34 10.44 -1.52 -3.90
CA PHE A 34 9.94 -0.52 -4.84
C PHE A 34 11.10 0.08 -5.67
N GLU A 35 11.48 -0.63 -6.74
CA GLU A 35 12.59 -0.27 -7.63
C GLU A 35 12.50 1.18 -8.16
N LYS A 36 11.29 1.64 -8.52
CA LYS A 36 11.09 2.99 -9.05
C LYS A 36 11.51 4.12 -8.10
N LEU A 37 11.55 3.85 -6.78
CA LEU A 37 11.94 4.86 -5.79
C LEU A 37 13.40 4.74 -5.37
N CYS A 38 13.94 3.52 -5.23
CA CYS A 38 15.29 3.32 -4.70
C CYS A 38 16.30 2.83 -5.72
N GLY A 39 15.88 2.49 -6.95
CA GLY A 39 16.77 2.00 -7.99
C GLY A 39 17.22 0.53 -7.79
N TYR A 40 16.71 -0.15 -6.76
CA TYR A 40 17.01 -1.55 -6.47
C TYR A 40 15.70 -2.35 -6.37
N LYS A 41 15.74 -3.57 -6.91
CA LYS A 41 14.66 -4.55 -6.85
C LYS A 41 15.14 -5.80 -6.15
N PHE A 42 14.49 -6.16 -5.04
CA PHE A 42 14.81 -7.39 -4.33
C PHE A 42 14.68 -8.61 -5.24
N SER A 43 15.71 -9.45 -5.26
CA SER A 43 15.63 -10.79 -5.82
C SER A 43 14.96 -11.76 -4.82
N LEU A 44 14.44 -12.88 -5.32
CA LEU A 44 13.96 -13.97 -4.47
C LEU A 44 15.07 -14.51 -3.57
N GLY A 45 16.30 -14.59 -4.10
CA GLY A 45 17.48 -15.04 -3.36
C GLY A 45 17.82 -14.12 -2.19
N CYS A 46 17.84 -12.82 -2.41
CA CYS A 46 18.10 -11.82 -1.36
C CYS A 46 17.09 -11.91 -0.20
N ILE A 47 15.79 -12.03 -0.53
CA ILE A 47 14.73 -12.16 0.51
C ILE A 47 14.95 -13.47 1.30
N LYS A 48 15.16 -14.59 0.62
CA LYS A 48 15.36 -15.88 1.28
C LYS A 48 16.60 -15.89 2.19
N ASP A 49 17.69 -15.27 1.77
CA ASP A 49 18.91 -15.16 2.58
C ASP A 49 18.69 -14.29 3.82
N LEU A 50 18.02 -13.12 3.67
CA LEU A 50 17.69 -12.26 4.80
C LEU A 50 16.77 -12.95 5.83
N VAL A 51 15.72 -13.63 5.37
CA VAL A 51 14.81 -14.38 6.26
C VAL A 51 15.53 -15.55 6.94
N SER A 52 16.41 -16.26 6.22
CA SER A 52 17.19 -17.35 6.80
C SER A 52 18.14 -16.88 7.92
N ARG A 53 18.72 -15.68 7.78
CA ARG A 53 19.61 -15.09 8.79
C ARG A 53 18.89 -14.49 9.97
N PHE A 54 17.72 -13.91 9.74
CA PHE A 54 16.97 -13.11 10.70
C PHE A 54 15.47 -13.47 10.67
N PRO A 55 15.10 -14.72 10.99
CA PRO A 55 13.73 -15.21 10.85
C PRO A 55 12.73 -14.47 11.74
N ASP A 56 13.16 -13.98 12.91
CA ASP A 56 12.30 -13.27 13.86
C ASP A 56 12.20 -11.76 13.57
N GLN A 57 13.17 -11.20 12.83
CA GLN A 57 13.22 -9.77 12.53
C GLN A 57 12.71 -9.42 11.13
N ILE A 58 12.96 -10.26 10.13
CA ILE A 58 12.52 -10.01 8.75
C ILE A 58 11.20 -10.74 8.50
N VAL A 59 10.10 -10.10 8.91
CA VAL A 59 8.77 -10.73 9.02
C VAL A 59 7.88 -10.55 7.80
N GLY A 60 8.29 -9.77 6.80
CA GLY A 60 7.48 -9.57 5.62
C GLY A 60 8.11 -8.67 4.55
N VAL A 61 7.39 -8.57 3.43
CA VAL A 61 7.74 -7.65 2.33
C VAL A 61 6.51 -6.96 1.78
N LYS A 62 6.57 -5.62 1.67
CA LYS A 62 5.68 -4.86 0.81
C LYS A 62 6.24 -4.88 -0.60
N ASP A 63 5.51 -5.48 -1.54
CA ASP A 63 5.93 -5.63 -2.93
C ASP A 63 5.19 -4.66 -3.88
N SER A 64 5.81 -3.53 -4.16
CA SER A 64 5.33 -2.55 -5.14
C SER A 64 6.05 -2.63 -6.50
N SER A 65 7.04 -3.50 -6.64
CA SER A 65 7.66 -3.89 -7.92
C SER A 65 6.98 -5.09 -8.57
N TYR A 66 6.13 -5.81 -7.82
CA TYR A 66 5.30 -6.94 -8.26
C TYR A 66 6.08 -8.14 -8.85
N ASN A 67 7.33 -8.30 -8.45
CA ASN A 67 8.18 -9.43 -8.89
C ASN A 67 8.33 -10.52 -7.82
N LEU A 68 7.74 -10.35 -6.65
CA LEU A 68 7.87 -11.27 -5.53
C LEU A 68 6.57 -12.00 -5.21
N PHE A 69 5.43 -11.29 -5.21
CA PHE A 69 4.18 -11.79 -4.63
C PHE A 69 3.60 -13.04 -5.34
N GLU A 70 3.97 -13.31 -6.59
CA GLU A 70 3.53 -14.49 -7.31
C GLU A 70 4.39 -15.72 -6.98
N ASP A 71 5.72 -15.55 -6.86
CA ASP A 71 6.69 -16.64 -6.80
C ASP A 71 7.32 -16.87 -5.42
N LEU A 72 7.33 -15.84 -4.56
CA LEU A 72 7.88 -15.95 -3.22
C LEU A 72 6.96 -16.79 -2.33
N LYS A 73 7.51 -17.88 -1.76
CA LYS A 73 6.83 -18.72 -0.77
C LYS A 73 7.77 -18.92 0.40
N LEU A 74 7.37 -18.41 1.56
CA LEU A 74 8.08 -18.52 2.83
C LEU A 74 7.08 -18.75 3.95
N GLU A 75 7.39 -19.62 4.89
CA GLU A 75 6.60 -19.83 6.09
C GLU A 75 6.76 -18.65 7.06
N ASN A 76 5.71 -18.31 7.77
CA ASN A 76 5.69 -17.23 8.77
C ASN A 76 6.17 -15.86 8.23
N PHE A 77 5.95 -15.59 6.96
CA PHE A 77 6.40 -14.39 6.28
C PHE A 77 5.26 -13.70 5.53
N SER A 78 5.02 -12.44 5.83
CA SER A 78 3.94 -11.66 5.23
C SER A 78 4.33 -11.08 3.87
N ILE A 79 3.58 -11.43 2.82
CA ILE A 79 3.74 -10.83 1.49
C ILE A 79 2.58 -9.90 1.22
N LEU A 80 2.86 -8.63 0.92
CA LEU A 80 1.90 -7.54 0.87
C LEU A 80 2.08 -6.73 -0.42
N PRO A 81 1.37 -7.10 -1.53
CA PRO A 81 1.39 -6.31 -2.76
C PRO A 81 1.00 -4.84 -2.52
N GLY A 82 1.56 -3.93 -3.33
CA GLY A 82 1.45 -2.49 -3.16
C GLY A 82 0.24 -1.86 -3.87
N SER A 83 -0.80 -2.63 -4.23
CA SER A 83 -1.98 -2.11 -4.94
C SER A 83 -3.23 -2.92 -4.65
N GLU A 84 -4.36 -2.24 -4.58
CA GLU A 84 -5.70 -2.84 -4.51
C GLU A 84 -5.99 -3.78 -5.67
N THR A 85 -5.49 -3.48 -6.87
CA THR A 85 -5.66 -4.34 -8.05
C THR A 85 -4.99 -5.71 -7.92
N LYS A 86 -4.15 -5.88 -6.90
CA LYS A 86 -3.44 -7.13 -6.58
C LYS A 86 -4.00 -7.84 -5.35
N LEU A 87 -5.01 -7.26 -4.65
CA LEU A 87 -5.51 -7.83 -3.41
C LEU A 87 -6.07 -9.23 -3.61
N LEU A 88 -7.09 -9.39 -4.44
CA LEU A 88 -7.76 -10.69 -4.62
C LEU A 88 -6.79 -11.75 -5.14
N LYS A 89 -6.06 -11.45 -6.22
CA LYS A 89 -5.05 -12.38 -6.75
C LYS A 89 -3.95 -12.70 -5.72
N GLY A 90 -3.51 -11.71 -4.96
CA GLY A 90 -2.52 -11.92 -3.90
C GLY A 90 -3.03 -12.90 -2.83
N LEU A 91 -4.27 -12.74 -2.37
CA LEU A 91 -4.90 -13.64 -1.41
C LEU A 91 -5.01 -15.08 -1.96
N GLU A 92 -5.40 -15.24 -3.22
CA GLU A 92 -5.44 -16.54 -3.92
C GLU A 92 -4.06 -17.23 -3.97
N LEU A 93 -3.00 -16.44 -4.01
CA LEU A 93 -1.60 -16.91 -4.01
C LEU A 93 -0.99 -17.05 -2.61
N GLY A 94 -1.75 -16.77 -1.54
CA GLY A 94 -1.32 -16.89 -0.16
C GLY A 94 -0.66 -15.64 0.43
N CYS A 95 -0.81 -14.47 -0.22
CA CYS A 95 -0.42 -13.19 0.39
C CYS A 95 -1.33 -12.86 1.58
N THR A 96 -0.81 -12.14 2.58
CA THR A 96 -1.54 -11.82 3.81
C THR A 96 -2.43 -10.58 3.71
N GLY A 97 -2.32 -9.80 2.63
CA GLY A 97 -3.07 -8.57 2.41
C GLY A 97 -2.33 -7.62 1.47
N ILE A 98 -2.55 -6.33 1.60
CA ILE A 98 -1.89 -5.27 0.82
C ILE A 98 -1.44 -4.11 1.72
N ILE A 99 -0.39 -3.39 1.29
CA ILE A 99 -0.03 -2.07 1.85
C ILE A 99 0.00 -1.06 0.70
N THR A 100 -0.97 -0.15 0.66
CA THR A 100 -1.12 0.82 -0.43
C THR A 100 -1.54 2.20 0.08
N ALA A 101 -1.13 3.25 -0.64
CA ALA A 101 -1.47 4.61 -0.28
C ALA A 101 -2.98 4.89 -0.43
N THR A 102 -3.64 4.29 -1.43
CA THR A 102 -5.09 4.47 -1.66
C THR A 102 -5.95 3.78 -0.62
N CYS A 103 -5.44 2.85 0.18
CA CYS A 103 -6.18 2.32 1.33
C CYS A 103 -6.56 3.40 2.36
N ASN A 104 -5.94 4.59 2.32
CA ASN A 104 -6.45 5.72 3.09
C ASN A 104 -7.91 6.06 2.71
N VAL A 105 -8.32 5.86 1.47
CA VAL A 105 -9.70 6.10 0.99
C VAL A 105 -10.48 4.82 0.71
N THR A 106 -9.81 3.70 0.44
CA THR A 106 -10.44 2.44 0.01
C THR A 106 -10.48 1.37 1.11
N ALA A 107 -10.10 1.70 2.35
CA ALA A 107 -9.95 0.71 3.44
C ALA A 107 -11.19 -0.19 3.62
N GLN A 108 -12.40 0.37 3.63
CA GLN A 108 -13.64 -0.39 3.78
C GLN A 108 -13.90 -1.35 2.61
N LEU A 109 -13.67 -0.91 1.36
CA LEU A 109 -13.79 -1.77 0.19
C LEU A 109 -12.73 -2.88 0.19
N SER A 110 -11.48 -2.53 0.53
CA SER A 110 -10.38 -3.50 0.64
C SER A 110 -10.67 -4.54 1.71
N ARG A 111 -11.17 -4.10 2.87
CA ARG A 111 -11.56 -4.98 3.97
C ARG A 111 -12.69 -5.91 3.54
N LYS A 112 -13.72 -5.40 2.84
CA LYS A 112 -14.81 -6.23 2.34
C LYS A 112 -14.31 -7.29 1.35
N VAL A 113 -13.44 -6.96 0.41
CA VAL A 113 -12.84 -7.94 -0.52
C VAL A 113 -12.07 -9.01 0.23
N TYR A 114 -11.28 -8.61 1.24
CA TYR A 114 -10.52 -9.51 2.10
C TYR A 114 -11.45 -10.46 2.88
N ASP A 115 -12.46 -9.93 3.56
CA ASP A 115 -13.40 -10.72 4.36
C ASP A 115 -14.22 -11.69 3.48
N ASP A 116 -14.71 -11.23 2.34
CA ASP A 116 -15.42 -12.08 1.40
C ASP A 116 -14.53 -13.25 0.91
N PHE A 117 -13.22 -13.01 0.70
CA PHE A 117 -12.28 -14.07 0.35
C PHE A 117 -12.08 -15.07 1.49
N ILE A 118 -11.79 -14.60 2.71
CA ILE A 118 -11.54 -15.47 3.87
C ILE A 118 -12.76 -16.31 4.23
N LEU A 119 -13.96 -15.75 4.10
CA LEU A 119 -15.24 -16.43 4.38
C LEU A 119 -15.76 -17.28 3.22
N GLY A 120 -15.08 -17.31 2.07
CA GLY A 120 -15.54 -18.01 0.87
C GLY A 120 -16.79 -17.40 0.23
N ASN A 121 -17.08 -16.13 0.51
CA ASN A 121 -18.20 -15.41 -0.05
C ASN A 121 -17.95 -15.00 -1.51
N LYS A 122 -19.06 -14.77 -2.26
CA LYS A 122 -18.97 -14.23 -3.61
C LYS A 122 -18.33 -12.82 -3.60
N GLN A 123 -17.30 -12.63 -4.41
CA GLN A 123 -16.64 -11.34 -4.59
C GLN A 123 -17.54 -10.37 -5.37
N THR A 124 -18.12 -9.40 -4.67
CA THR A 124 -18.99 -8.37 -5.26
C THR A 124 -18.36 -6.98 -5.30
N SER A 125 -17.27 -6.74 -4.55
CA SER A 125 -16.67 -5.44 -4.34
C SER A 125 -15.31 -5.27 -5.01
N ASN A 126 -14.66 -6.35 -5.47
CA ASN A 126 -13.31 -6.30 -6.02
C ASN A 126 -13.21 -5.42 -7.28
N GLN A 127 -14.17 -5.51 -8.20
CA GLN A 127 -14.15 -4.67 -9.40
C GLN A 127 -14.25 -3.18 -9.04
N LYS A 128 -15.20 -2.81 -8.18
CA LYS A 128 -15.33 -1.42 -7.69
C LYS A 128 -14.06 -0.93 -7.00
N LEU A 129 -13.42 -1.78 -6.18
CA LEU A 129 -12.15 -1.48 -5.53
C LEU A 129 -11.05 -1.14 -6.55
N CYS A 130 -10.90 -1.97 -7.59
CA CYS A 130 -9.93 -1.76 -8.66
C CYS A 130 -10.22 -0.49 -9.47
N ASP A 131 -11.50 -0.22 -9.77
CA ASP A 131 -11.92 0.96 -10.53
C ASP A 131 -11.66 2.26 -9.74
N VAL A 132 -11.95 2.26 -8.44
CA VAL A 132 -11.62 3.40 -7.55
C VAL A 132 -10.11 3.61 -7.51
N ARG A 133 -9.31 2.57 -7.34
CA ARG A 133 -7.85 2.65 -7.41
C ARG A 133 -7.38 3.29 -8.72
N SER A 134 -7.92 2.86 -9.85
CA SER A 134 -7.56 3.36 -11.17
C SER A 134 -7.85 4.86 -11.35
N CYS A 135 -8.88 5.40 -10.69
CA CYS A 135 -9.15 6.83 -10.69
C CYS A 135 -8.00 7.65 -10.08
N PHE A 136 -7.33 7.12 -9.05
CA PHE A 136 -6.18 7.77 -8.42
C PHE A 136 -4.88 7.53 -9.17
N ASP A 137 -4.70 6.37 -9.80
CA ASP A 137 -3.50 6.04 -10.58
C ASP A 137 -3.29 6.93 -11.81
N ALA A 138 -4.34 7.63 -12.26
CA ALA A 138 -4.26 8.60 -13.35
C ALA A 138 -3.42 9.86 -13.00
N TYR A 139 -3.08 10.05 -11.71
CA TYR A 139 -2.38 11.24 -11.21
C TYR A 139 -1.20 10.86 -10.32
N ASN A 140 -0.42 11.87 -9.89
CA ASN A 140 0.44 11.66 -8.73
C ASN A 140 -0.44 11.26 -7.54
N LEU A 141 -0.19 10.09 -6.99
CA LEU A 141 -1.06 9.44 -6.03
C LEU A 141 -1.24 10.26 -4.75
N ILE A 142 -0.16 10.87 -4.25
CA ILE A 142 -0.19 11.71 -3.06
C ILE A 142 -0.98 12.98 -3.33
N SER A 143 -0.74 13.63 -4.46
CA SER A 143 -1.50 14.82 -4.91
C SER A 143 -3.00 14.53 -5.02
N GLY A 144 -3.36 13.38 -5.61
CA GLY A 144 -4.74 12.94 -5.74
C GLY A 144 -5.43 12.71 -4.40
N LEU A 145 -4.76 12.03 -3.47
CA LEU A 145 -5.28 11.77 -2.12
C LEU A 145 -5.44 13.06 -1.32
N HIS A 146 -4.44 13.94 -1.32
CA HIS A 146 -4.53 15.25 -0.68
C HIS A 146 -5.67 16.09 -1.25
N THR A 147 -5.81 16.14 -2.59
CA THR A 147 -6.91 16.86 -3.25
C THR A 147 -8.26 16.29 -2.84
N PHE A 148 -8.42 14.98 -2.79
CA PHE A 148 -9.65 14.33 -2.35
C PHE A 148 -10.04 14.75 -0.92
N TYR A 149 -9.12 14.58 0.03
CA TYR A 149 -9.37 14.90 1.43
C TYR A 149 -9.50 16.39 1.72
N SER A 150 -8.86 17.26 0.92
CA SER A 150 -8.96 18.72 1.09
C SER A 150 -10.37 19.25 0.92
N LYS A 151 -11.29 18.48 0.32
CA LYS A 151 -12.72 18.84 0.20
C LYS A 151 -13.47 18.75 1.52
N GLU A 152 -12.99 17.93 2.43
CA GLU A 152 -13.60 17.73 3.75
C GLU A 152 -12.82 18.46 4.85
N ASN A 153 -11.50 18.51 4.73
CA ASN A 153 -10.65 19.13 5.75
C ASN A 153 -9.50 19.90 5.11
N LYS A 154 -9.47 21.23 5.36
CA LYS A 154 -8.44 22.13 4.82
C LYS A 154 -7.00 21.77 5.22
N ILE A 155 -6.79 20.99 6.29
CA ILE A 155 -5.46 20.54 6.68
C ILE A 155 -4.73 19.78 5.56
N TYR A 156 -5.49 19.05 4.72
CA TYR A 156 -4.96 18.31 3.57
C TYR A 156 -4.55 19.18 2.38
N GLN A 157 -4.78 20.52 2.45
CA GLN A 157 -4.21 21.45 1.49
C GLN A 157 -2.70 21.66 1.73
N ASN A 158 -2.21 21.30 2.93
CA ASN A 158 -0.79 21.35 3.26
C ASN A 158 -0.12 20.08 2.70
N ILE A 159 0.47 20.21 1.52
CA ILE A 159 1.25 19.16 0.88
C ILE A 159 2.69 19.64 0.74
N LEU A 160 3.65 18.73 1.00
CA LEU A 160 5.07 19.08 0.97
C LEU A 160 5.59 19.21 -0.47
N PRO A 161 6.30 20.31 -0.79
CA PRO A 161 7.00 20.43 -2.07
C PRO A 161 8.00 19.28 -2.28
N PRO A 162 8.23 18.86 -3.53
CA PRO A 162 7.78 19.47 -4.78
C PRO A 162 6.36 19.08 -5.21
N LEU A 163 5.62 18.34 -4.39
CA LEU A 163 4.24 17.98 -4.69
C LEU A 163 3.30 19.17 -4.52
N SER A 164 2.18 19.14 -5.24
CA SER A 164 1.09 20.11 -5.16
C SER A 164 -0.25 19.40 -5.24
N LEU A 165 -1.33 20.06 -4.86
CA LEU A 165 -2.68 19.59 -5.17
C LEU A 165 -2.88 19.48 -6.68
N LEU A 166 -3.84 18.68 -7.11
CA LEU A 166 -4.25 18.63 -8.51
C LEU A 166 -4.76 20.01 -8.96
N ASN A 167 -4.55 20.33 -10.23
CA ASN A 167 -5.18 21.50 -10.84
C ASN A 167 -6.70 21.32 -10.94
N GLU A 168 -7.44 22.38 -11.17
CA GLU A 168 -8.91 22.38 -11.20
C GLU A 168 -9.51 21.38 -12.21
N LYS A 169 -8.89 21.19 -13.37
CA LYS A 169 -9.32 20.24 -14.40
C LYS A 169 -9.20 18.81 -13.90
N ASP A 170 -8.04 18.45 -13.36
CA ASP A 170 -7.74 17.10 -12.89
C ASP A 170 -8.53 16.77 -11.63
N GLU A 171 -8.67 17.72 -10.70
CA GLU A 171 -9.56 17.61 -9.55
C GLU A 171 -10.99 17.29 -10.00
N LYS A 172 -11.55 18.09 -10.91
CA LYS A 172 -12.92 17.88 -11.42
C LYS A 172 -13.08 16.51 -12.07
N ASN A 173 -12.07 16.06 -12.83
CA ASN A 173 -12.07 14.74 -13.47
C ASN A 173 -12.04 13.62 -12.43
N LEU A 174 -11.14 13.68 -11.44
CA LEU A 174 -11.08 12.71 -10.35
C LEU A 174 -12.42 12.59 -9.62
N MET A 175 -12.99 13.72 -9.18
CA MET A 175 -14.24 13.74 -8.44
C MET A 175 -15.42 13.21 -9.26
N ASN A 176 -15.48 13.54 -10.57
CA ASN A 176 -16.52 13.03 -11.46
C ASN A 176 -16.42 11.52 -11.68
N ASN A 177 -15.20 10.99 -11.85
CA ASN A 177 -14.99 9.55 -12.01
C ASN A 177 -15.37 8.77 -10.73
N LEU A 178 -15.00 9.27 -9.56
CA LEU A 178 -15.40 8.67 -8.29
C LEU A 178 -16.94 8.72 -8.06
N LYS A 179 -17.60 9.78 -8.51
CA LYS A 179 -19.09 9.87 -8.48
C LYS A 179 -19.73 8.84 -9.41
N LYS A 180 -19.21 8.63 -10.63
CA LYS A 180 -19.72 7.60 -11.56
C LYS A 180 -19.64 6.20 -10.99
N LEU A 181 -18.67 5.94 -10.12
CA LEU A 181 -18.50 4.67 -9.42
C LEU A 181 -19.36 4.57 -8.14
N ASP A 182 -20.19 5.57 -7.88
CA ASP A 182 -20.95 5.68 -6.61
C ASP A 182 -20.03 5.47 -5.37
N PHE A 183 -18.80 5.99 -5.46
CA PHE A 183 -17.84 5.95 -4.38
C PHE A 183 -17.99 7.15 -3.43
N ILE A 184 -18.40 8.29 -3.96
CA ILE A 184 -18.67 9.51 -3.20
C ILE A 184 -20.19 9.73 -3.17
N ASN A 185 -20.82 9.35 -2.09
CA ASN A 185 -22.20 9.74 -1.78
C ASN A 185 -22.24 10.36 -0.37
N LYS A 186 -23.37 11.02 -0.04
CA LYS A 186 -23.52 11.74 1.25
C LYS A 186 -23.32 10.83 2.48
N SER A 187 -23.52 9.53 2.36
CA SER A 187 -23.35 8.56 3.46
C SER A 187 -21.91 8.11 3.68
N SER A 188 -21.07 8.11 2.65
CA SER A 188 -19.64 7.76 2.79
C SER A 188 -18.85 8.81 3.58
N VAL A 189 -19.23 10.07 3.47
CA VAL A 189 -18.68 11.19 4.25
C VAL A 189 -19.02 11.05 5.74
N ALA A 190 -20.24 10.62 6.08
CA ALA A 190 -20.66 10.40 7.47
C ALA A 190 -19.93 9.24 8.14
N ALA A 191 -19.79 8.11 7.44
CA ALA A 191 -19.09 6.93 7.96
C ALA A 191 -17.60 7.21 8.21
N TRP A 192 -16.95 8.02 7.37
CA TRP A 192 -15.56 8.40 7.56
C TRP A 192 -15.35 9.32 8.76
N ASN A 193 -16.29 10.25 9.02
CA ASN A 193 -16.27 11.10 10.20
C ASN A 193 -16.37 10.29 11.51
N GLU A 194 -17.13 9.19 11.53
CA GLU A 194 -17.18 8.26 12.67
C GLU A 194 -15.87 7.49 12.86
N THR A 195 -15.26 6.98 11.79
CA THR A 195 -13.96 6.29 11.85
C THR A 195 -12.84 7.23 12.28
N SER A 196 -12.84 8.47 11.79
CA SER A 196 -11.86 9.50 12.20
C SER A 196 -12.05 9.93 13.66
N LYS A 197 -13.28 9.97 14.17
CA LYS A 197 -13.56 10.20 15.59
C LYS A 197 -13.07 9.03 16.45
N PHE A 198 -13.30 7.80 16.01
CA PHE A 198 -12.85 6.60 16.71
C PHE A 198 -11.33 6.54 16.84
N LEU A 199 -10.60 6.82 15.75
CA LEU A 199 -9.14 6.87 15.77
C LEU A 199 -8.59 7.98 16.68
N LYS A 200 -9.23 9.16 16.69
CA LYS A 200 -8.83 10.28 17.59
C LYS A 200 -9.13 10.04 19.07
N GLN A 201 -10.03 9.12 19.39
CA GLN A 201 -10.38 8.80 20.79
C GLN A 201 -9.58 7.63 21.36
N ASN A 202 -8.93 6.82 20.51
CA ASN A 202 -8.26 5.59 20.94
C ASN A 202 -6.74 5.55 20.63
N PHE A 203 -6.20 6.63 20.05
CA PHE A 203 -4.78 6.89 19.83
C PHE A 203 -4.46 8.37 20.07
#